data_731e8f691dcba04f64e333b855f68bcf
#
_entry.id   731e8f691dcba04f64e333b855f68bcf
#
_cell.length_a   1.000
_cell.length_b   1.000
_cell.length_c   1.000
_cell.angle_alpha   90.00
_cell.angle_beta   90.00
_cell.angle_gamma   90.00
#
_symmetry.space_group_name_H-M   'P 1'
#
loop_
_entity.id
_entity.type
_entity.pdbx_description
1 polymer ?
#
loop_
_entity_poly.entity_id
_entity_poly.type
_entity_poly.pdbx_seq_one_letter_code
_entity_poly.pdbx_strand_id
1 'polypeptide(L)'
;MKISFKIVTIIFILILNPQKLIASEKIKIGLLVPLSGNSKEIGKSIVQSIRLAVNKIDNSNIEVFPKDTKGDPTETLKAAKELSLKNIKIIIGPVFNKNLIYLNELEDIFFISL
;
A
#
# COMPACT_ATOMS: atom_id res chain seq x y z
N MET A 1 14.76 -12.94 55.32
CA MET A 1 15.52 -12.91 54.07
C MET A 1 15.40 -11.49 53.51
N LYS A 2 16.49 -10.75 53.50
CA LYS A 2 16.47 -9.38 52.93
C LYS A 2 16.89 -9.47 51.46
N ILE A 3 15.93 -9.29 50.55
CA ILE A 3 16.22 -9.13 49.16
C ILE A 3 16.94 -7.79 48.98
N SER A 4 18.17 -7.79 48.48
CA SER A 4 18.93 -6.56 48.23
C SER A 4 18.15 -5.66 47.28
N PHE A 5 18.02 -4.39 47.63
CA PHE A 5 17.38 -3.35 46.80
C PHE A 5 17.96 -3.30 45.38
N LYS A 6 19.23 -3.65 45.23
CA LYS A 6 19.91 -3.79 43.92
C LYS A 6 19.33 -4.92 43.04
N ILE A 7 18.90 -6.04 43.63
CA ILE A 7 18.30 -7.17 42.90
C ILE A 7 16.91 -6.77 42.41
N VAL A 8 16.12 -6.08 43.23
CA VAL A 8 14.78 -5.60 42.85
C VAL A 8 14.88 -4.58 41.69
N THR A 9 15.89 -3.71 41.73
CA THR A 9 16.14 -2.72 40.67
C THR A 9 16.54 -3.38 39.35
N ILE A 10 17.36 -4.43 39.40
CA ILE A 10 17.78 -5.18 38.20
C ILE A 10 16.58 -5.93 37.58
N ILE A 11 15.71 -6.53 38.40
CA ILE A 11 14.50 -7.21 37.93
C ILE A 11 13.54 -6.20 37.30
N PHE A 12 13.39 -5.01 37.88
CA PHE A 12 12.54 -3.96 37.35
C PHE A 12 13.04 -3.43 35.99
N ILE A 13 14.36 -3.33 35.78
CA ILE A 13 14.97 -2.94 34.51
C ILE A 13 14.77 -4.02 33.43
N LEU A 14 14.78 -5.30 33.80
CA LEU A 14 14.54 -6.42 32.89
C LEU A 14 13.07 -6.48 32.40
N ILE A 15 12.12 -6.05 33.23
CA ILE A 15 10.69 -6.01 32.88
C ILE A 15 10.38 -4.81 31.98
N LEU A 16 11.17 -3.75 32.01
CA LEU A 16 11.03 -2.52 31.21
C LEU A 16 11.69 -2.59 29.83
N ASN A 17 12.23 -3.75 29.43
CA ASN A 17 12.63 -3.92 28.03
C ASN A 17 11.36 -4.00 27.16
N PRO A 18 10.93 -2.91 26.49
CA PRO A 18 9.95 -3.06 25.44
C PRO A 18 10.59 -3.92 24.36
N GLN A 19 10.22 -5.17 24.30
CA GLN A 19 10.48 -5.94 23.09
C GLN A 19 9.86 -5.10 21.99
N LYS A 20 10.68 -4.48 21.15
CA LYS A 20 10.24 -3.90 19.90
C LYS A 20 9.55 -5.05 19.16
N LEU A 21 8.23 -5.08 19.21
CA LEU A 21 7.46 -5.85 18.26
C LEU A 21 7.90 -5.29 16.90
N ILE A 22 8.72 -6.03 16.20
CA ILE A 22 9.03 -5.78 14.81
C ILE A 22 7.73 -6.14 14.08
N ALA A 23 6.80 -5.18 14.00
CA ALA A 23 5.69 -5.27 13.09
C ALA A 23 6.33 -5.38 11.69
N SER A 24 6.10 -6.50 10.99
CA SER A 24 6.58 -6.64 9.62
C SER A 24 5.95 -5.53 8.80
N GLU A 25 6.79 -4.74 8.13
CA GLU A 25 6.35 -3.61 7.32
C GLU A 25 5.46 -4.12 6.19
N LYS A 26 4.23 -3.56 6.10
CA LYS A 26 3.28 -3.94 5.04
C LYS A 26 3.72 -3.34 3.71
N ILE A 27 3.72 -4.16 2.68
CA ILE A 27 3.94 -3.73 1.30
C ILE A 27 2.61 -3.17 0.78
N LYS A 28 2.58 -1.87 0.53
CA LYS A 28 1.40 -1.19 0.00
C LYS A 28 1.53 -1.04 -1.51
N ILE A 29 0.53 -1.52 -2.22
CA ILE A 29 0.44 -1.45 -3.68
C ILE A 29 -0.80 -0.64 -4.05
N GLY A 30 -0.61 0.48 -4.75
CA GLY A 30 -1.68 1.26 -5.34
C GLY A 30 -2.16 0.61 -6.63
N LEU A 31 -3.42 0.80 -6.96
CA LEU A 31 -4.01 0.27 -8.18
C LEU A 31 -4.88 1.34 -8.83
N LEU A 32 -4.45 1.83 -10.01
CA LEU A 32 -5.16 2.83 -10.79
C LEU A 32 -5.99 2.16 -11.87
N VAL A 33 -7.29 2.06 -11.63
CA VAL A 33 -8.23 1.36 -12.50
C VAL A 33 -9.54 2.14 -12.65
N PRO A 34 -10.24 2.02 -13.79
CA PRO A 34 -11.56 2.60 -13.93
C PRO A 34 -12.57 1.78 -13.12
N LEU A 35 -13.11 2.34 -12.03
CA LEU A 35 -14.12 1.69 -11.19
C LEU A 35 -15.53 2.26 -11.41
N SER A 36 -15.65 3.31 -12.22
CA SER A 36 -16.90 3.92 -12.64
C SER A 36 -16.89 4.20 -14.16
N GLY A 37 -18.04 4.56 -14.70
CA GLY A 37 -18.20 4.83 -16.13
C GLY A 37 -18.25 3.58 -16.99
N ASN A 38 -18.02 3.76 -18.30
CA ASN A 38 -18.19 2.70 -19.29
C ASN A 38 -17.21 1.52 -19.14
N SER A 39 -16.05 1.77 -18.56
CA SER A 39 -14.97 0.77 -18.41
C SER A 39 -14.92 0.14 -17.02
N LYS A 40 -15.94 0.36 -16.18
CA LYS A 40 -15.96 -0.14 -14.79
C LYS A 40 -15.77 -1.65 -14.66
N GLU A 41 -16.27 -2.43 -15.60
CA GLU A 41 -16.17 -3.89 -15.54
C GLU A 41 -14.72 -4.36 -15.76
N ILE A 42 -13.97 -3.65 -16.59
CA ILE A 42 -12.53 -3.90 -16.76
C ILE A 42 -11.79 -3.65 -15.45
N GLY A 43 -12.04 -2.51 -14.82
CA GLY A 43 -11.42 -2.15 -13.54
C GLY A 43 -11.74 -3.14 -12.43
N LYS A 44 -13.01 -3.55 -12.29
CA LYS A 44 -13.42 -4.57 -11.32
C LYS A 44 -12.74 -5.91 -11.53
N SER A 45 -12.64 -6.37 -12.80
CA SER A 45 -11.96 -7.61 -13.14
C SER A 45 -10.48 -7.57 -12.76
N ILE A 46 -9.80 -6.45 -12.99
CA ILE A 46 -8.41 -6.26 -12.60
C ILE A 46 -8.25 -6.30 -11.07
N VAL A 47 -9.11 -5.61 -10.33
CA VAL A 47 -9.09 -5.65 -8.86
C VAL A 47 -9.24 -7.06 -8.34
N GLN A 48 -10.19 -7.83 -8.89
CA GLN A 48 -10.38 -9.23 -8.52
C GLN A 48 -9.16 -10.08 -8.82
N SER A 49 -8.57 -9.93 -10.00
CA SER A 49 -7.38 -10.68 -10.41
C SER A 49 -6.18 -10.40 -9.50
N ILE A 50 -5.95 -9.14 -9.15
CA ILE A 50 -4.88 -8.75 -8.22
C ILE A 50 -5.12 -9.33 -6.82
N ARG A 51 -6.34 -9.27 -6.32
CA ARG A 51 -6.69 -9.85 -5.01
C ARG A 51 -6.50 -11.37 -4.98
N LEU A 52 -6.91 -12.06 -6.05
CA LEU A 52 -6.68 -13.50 -6.18
C LEU A 52 -5.19 -13.83 -6.22
N ALA A 53 -4.39 -13.06 -6.95
CA ALA A 53 -2.94 -13.23 -7.00
C ALA A 53 -2.29 -13.03 -5.63
N VAL A 54 -2.66 -11.99 -4.89
CA VAL A 54 -2.17 -11.72 -3.53
C VAL A 54 -2.55 -12.85 -2.58
N ASN A 55 -3.80 -13.33 -2.64
CA ASN A 55 -4.25 -14.45 -1.81
C ASN A 55 -3.48 -15.74 -2.14
N LYS A 56 -3.16 -15.98 -3.41
CA LYS A 56 -2.41 -17.15 -3.84
C LYS A 56 -0.96 -17.15 -3.38
N ILE A 57 -0.36 -15.96 -3.25
CA ILE A 57 0.98 -15.78 -2.70
C ILE A 57 0.99 -16.08 -1.18
N ASP A 58 -0.17 -16.05 -0.54
CA ASP A 58 -0.34 -16.26 0.93
C ASP A 58 0.56 -15.34 1.76
N ASN A 59 0.66 -14.08 1.32
CA ASN A 59 1.44 -13.07 2.02
C ASN A 59 0.52 -12.01 2.63
N SER A 60 0.27 -12.12 3.93
CA SER A 60 -0.56 -11.17 4.69
C SER A 60 0.02 -9.76 4.81
N ASN A 61 1.28 -9.59 4.38
CA ASN A 61 1.97 -8.29 4.42
C ASN A 61 1.72 -7.43 3.18
N ILE A 62 0.98 -7.92 2.18
CA ILE A 62 0.63 -7.14 0.99
C ILE A 62 -0.77 -6.56 1.15
N GLU A 63 -0.87 -5.24 1.04
CA GLU A 63 -2.13 -4.51 1.00
C GLU A 63 -2.30 -3.83 -0.37
N VAL A 64 -3.49 -3.97 -0.95
CA VAL A 64 -3.84 -3.38 -2.25
C VAL A 64 -4.83 -2.24 -2.05
N PHE A 65 -4.53 -1.08 -2.64
CA PHE A 65 -5.30 0.15 -2.56
C PHE A 65 -5.83 0.54 -3.95
N PRO A 66 -7.01 0.07 -4.35
CA PRO A 66 -7.59 0.47 -5.62
C PRO A 66 -8.13 1.90 -5.54
N LYS A 67 -7.90 2.66 -6.62
CA LYS A 67 -8.41 4.01 -6.83
C LYS A 67 -9.05 4.14 -8.20
N ASP A 68 -10.19 4.81 -8.24
CA ASP A 68 -10.94 5.05 -9.46
C ASP A 68 -10.29 6.14 -10.31
N THR A 69 -9.89 5.79 -11.52
CA THR A 69 -9.38 6.75 -12.51
C THR A 69 -10.49 7.38 -13.34
N LYS A 70 -11.71 6.85 -13.28
CA LYS A 70 -12.83 7.21 -14.17
C LYS A 70 -12.50 7.15 -15.66
N GLY A 71 -11.37 6.54 -16.03
CA GLY A 71 -10.85 6.53 -17.39
C GLY A 71 -10.38 7.91 -17.89
N ASP A 72 -10.10 8.84 -16.99
CA ASP A 72 -9.74 10.24 -17.27
C ASP A 72 -8.32 10.55 -16.77
N PRO A 73 -7.49 11.26 -17.58
CA PRO A 73 -6.12 11.59 -17.18
C PRO A 73 -6.00 12.45 -15.92
N THR A 74 -6.88 13.42 -15.74
CA THR A 74 -6.87 14.33 -14.59
C THR A 74 -7.27 13.61 -13.31
N GLU A 75 -8.32 12.79 -13.37
CA GLU A 75 -8.74 11.97 -12.25
C GLU A 75 -7.69 10.91 -11.90
N THR A 76 -6.98 10.38 -12.90
CA THR A 76 -5.86 9.45 -12.70
C THR A 76 -4.72 10.12 -11.93
N LEU A 77 -4.33 11.34 -12.30
CA LEU A 77 -3.31 12.08 -11.56
C LEU A 77 -3.74 12.36 -10.12
N LYS A 78 -4.99 12.78 -9.92
CA LYS A 78 -5.54 13.01 -8.58
C LYS A 78 -5.49 11.74 -7.73
N ALA A 79 -5.93 10.61 -8.27
CA ALA A 79 -5.89 9.32 -7.60
C ALA A 79 -4.45 8.90 -7.26
N ALA A 80 -3.50 9.10 -8.15
CA ALA A 80 -2.08 8.81 -7.91
C ALA A 80 -1.50 9.69 -6.80
N LYS A 81 -1.83 10.99 -6.77
CA LYS A 81 -1.42 11.91 -5.69
C LYS A 81 -1.99 11.48 -4.34
N GLU A 82 -3.24 11.03 -4.28
CA GLU A 82 -3.84 10.51 -3.05
C GLU A 82 -3.11 9.27 -2.53
N LEU A 83 -2.70 8.35 -3.42
CA LEU A 83 -1.89 7.18 -3.07
C LEU A 83 -0.50 7.59 -2.56
N SER A 84 0.13 8.56 -3.21
CA SER A 84 1.42 9.12 -2.78
C SER A 84 1.37 9.70 -1.37
N LEU A 85 0.31 10.43 -1.03
CA LEU A 85 0.10 10.98 0.31
C LEU A 85 -0.03 9.90 1.39
N LYS A 86 -0.45 8.70 1.03
CA LYS A 86 -0.46 7.51 1.91
C LYS A 86 0.87 6.77 1.95
N ASN A 87 1.92 7.37 1.40
CA ASN A 87 3.25 6.76 1.27
C ASN A 87 3.26 5.45 0.46
N ILE A 88 2.38 5.35 -0.54
CA ILE A 88 2.36 4.24 -1.49
C ILE A 88 3.27 4.58 -2.65
N LYS A 89 4.34 3.82 -2.82
CA LYS A 89 5.41 4.07 -3.81
C LYS A 89 5.33 3.17 -5.04
N ILE A 90 4.59 2.09 -4.97
CA ILE A 90 4.40 1.13 -6.07
C ILE A 90 2.94 1.21 -6.51
N ILE A 91 2.72 1.56 -7.76
CA ILE A 91 1.38 1.68 -8.33
C ILE A 91 1.29 0.85 -9.62
N ILE A 92 0.29 -0.02 -9.67
CA ILE A 92 -0.07 -0.78 -10.87
C ILE A 92 -1.15 -0.02 -11.62
N GLY A 93 -0.96 0.17 -12.91
CA GLY A 93 -1.81 0.99 -13.77
C GLY A 93 -1.12 2.30 -14.18
N PRO A 94 -1.85 3.15 -14.86
CA PRO A 94 -3.24 3.05 -15.29
C PRO A 94 -3.45 2.02 -16.42
N VAL A 95 -4.72 1.68 -16.65
CA VAL A 95 -5.13 0.71 -17.69
C VAL A 95 -5.01 1.31 -19.10
N PHE A 96 -5.28 2.60 -19.23
CA PHE A 96 -5.27 3.27 -20.52
C PHE A 96 -4.05 4.18 -20.68
N ASN A 97 -3.32 4.04 -21.77
CA ASN A 97 -2.11 4.83 -22.07
C ASN A 97 -2.35 6.35 -22.03
N LYS A 98 -3.52 6.82 -22.47
CA LYS A 98 -3.88 8.24 -22.39
C LYS A 98 -3.83 8.81 -20.97
N ASN A 99 -3.98 7.97 -19.97
CA ASN A 99 -4.00 8.38 -18.57
C ASN A 99 -2.59 8.56 -17.98
N LEU A 100 -1.55 8.17 -18.71
CA LEU A 100 -0.14 8.35 -18.28
C LEU A 100 0.35 9.80 -18.42
N ILE A 101 -0.33 10.63 -19.21
CA ILE A 101 0.16 11.94 -19.67
C ILE A 101 0.62 12.88 -18.55
N TYR A 102 0.00 12.82 -17.37
CA TYR A 102 0.34 13.69 -16.25
C TYR A 102 1.13 13.01 -15.14
N LEU A 103 1.36 11.70 -15.22
CA LEU A 103 2.00 10.95 -14.13
C LEU A 103 3.50 11.23 -14.01
N ASN A 104 4.13 11.81 -15.03
CA ASN A 104 5.52 12.25 -14.98
C ASN A 104 5.81 13.31 -13.90
N GLU A 105 4.78 13.95 -13.36
CA GLU A 105 4.93 14.87 -12.23
C GLU A 105 5.30 14.16 -10.92
N LEU A 106 5.14 12.84 -10.84
CA LEU A 106 5.32 12.05 -9.63
C LEU A 106 6.62 11.24 -9.72
N GLU A 107 7.74 11.90 -9.41
CA GLU A 107 9.09 11.33 -9.54
C GLU A 107 9.39 10.18 -8.55
N ASP A 108 8.74 10.19 -7.39
CA ASP A 108 8.99 9.23 -6.30
C ASP A 108 8.13 7.97 -6.37
N ILE A 109 7.38 7.77 -7.45
CA ILE A 109 6.46 6.65 -7.60
C ILE A 109 6.93 5.75 -8.75
N PHE A 110 6.92 4.46 -8.48
CA PHE A 110 7.17 3.43 -9.48
C PHE A 110 5.85 2.95 -10.08
N PHE A 111 5.62 3.26 -11.36
CA PHE A 111 4.43 2.84 -12.09
C PHE A 111 4.70 1.58 -12.90
N ILE A 112 3.80 0.59 -12.76
CA ILE A 112 3.75 -0.61 -13.58
C ILE A 112 2.53 -0.49 -14.49
N SER A 113 2.75 -0.10 -15.77
CA SER A 113 1.67 0.02 -16.74
C SER A 113 1.06 -1.34 -17.06
N LEU A 114 -0.26 -1.35 -17.26
CA LEU A 114 -1.02 -2.52 -17.69
C LEU A 114 -1.25 -2.50 -19.19
#